data_0a541d22076c80ecbb37586abfbc46e0
#
_entry.id   0a541d22076c80ecbb37586abfbc46e0
#
_cell.length_a   1.000
_cell.length_b   1.000
_cell.length_c   1.000
_cell.angle_alpha   90.00
_cell.angle_beta   90.00
_cell.angle_gamma   90.00
#
_symmetry.space_group_name_H-M   'P 1'
#
loop_
_entity.id
_entity.type
_entity.pdbx_description
1 polymer ?
#
loop_
_entity_poly.entity_id
_entity_poly.type
_entity_poly.pdbx_seq_one_letter_code
_entity_poly.pdbx_strand_id
1 'polypeptide(L)'
;MESQNILIKNASILNPLGNGKTEEKSADVLIVEDRIAEINNSIDESNAEKIIDATDKILMPGLVNTHTHISMSLLRGIADDLELDTWLNDHIWPMEAHLSREYCYIGALLGAAEMIKSGTTTFSDMYFYMDGVAQAVEEIGMRAVLSYGMIDFGIEEKRENEFKENISLVKNHNNTADGRITTMFGPHSIYTTSSELLERVRKEADKYQVGIHIHMNETMKEINDCKENHQNKRPFEYLDELGILGSDIVAAHGVWLDQNEIDLIKNYDVKVSHNPCSNMKLASGASPIGELLSQGVCVGLGTDGASSNNNLDMFDEMKFAALLQKVSTLNPKLATADEVINMATYNGANALGIDAGSIEVGKKADLILVDTNAPNMTPMSNAISSNLVYSANGSNVDTTICNGKVLMEGRKLLTVDESHILSEAKRAIAEMKELREAEAEE
;
A
#
# COMPACT_ATOMS: atom_id res chain seq x y z
N MET A 1 -1.54 17.62 -19.15
CA MET A 1 -2.19 16.97 -20.32
C MET A 1 -3.69 17.12 -20.09
N GLU A 2 -4.43 17.55 -21.10
CA GLU A 2 -5.90 17.58 -21.05
C GLU A 2 -6.42 16.16 -20.84
N SER A 3 -7.53 15.99 -20.12
CA SER A 3 -8.17 14.70 -19.89
C SER A 3 -8.69 14.18 -21.24
N GLN A 4 -8.20 13.04 -21.68
CA GLN A 4 -8.68 12.35 -22.88
C GLN A 4 -9.70 11.30 -22.46
N ASN A 5 -10.83 11.22 -23.18
CA ASN A 5 -11.72 10.08 -23.02
C ASN A 5 -11.02 8.81 -23.56
N ILE A 6 -11.03 7.75 -22.77
CA ILE A 6 -10.38 6.49 -23.10
C ILE A 6 -11.43 5.39 -23.25
N LEU A 7 -11.43 4.68 -24.36
CA LEU A 7 -12.24 3.50 -24.57
C LEU A 7 -11.36 2.24 -24.56
N ILE A 8 -11.59 1.37 -23.59
CA ILE A 8 -10.99 0.04 -23.51
C ILE A 8 -11.94 -0.94 -24.15
N LYS A 9 -11.50 -1.58 -25.23
CA LYS A 9 -12.31 -2.52 -26.05
C LYS A 9 -11.93 -3.96 -25.81
N ASN A 10 -12.90 -4.86 -25.99
CA ASN A 10 -12.70 -6.31 -25.97
C ASN A 10 -12.15 -6.84 -24.64
N ALA A 11 -12.40 -6.15 -23.52
CA ALA A 11 -11.84 -6.52 -22.25
C ALA A 11 -12.49 -7.79 -21.66
N SER A 12 -11.66 -8.71 -21.16
CA SER A 12 -12.05 -9.72 -20.19
C SER A 12 -11.94 -9.08 -18.80
N ILE A 13 -13.06 -8.75 -18.19
CA ILE A 13 -13.12 -8.02 -16.92
C ILE A 13 -13.14 -9.00 -15.75
N LEU A 14 -12.25 -8.81 -14.78
CA LEU A 14 -12.35 -9.40 -13.43
C LEU A 14 -12.71 -8.30 -12.45
N ASN A 15 -13.92 -8.37 -11.88
CA ASN A 15 -14.44 -7.38 -10.96
C ASN A 15 -14.57 -7.94 -9.53
N PRO A 16 -13.85 -7.44 -8.52
CA PRO A 16 -14.06 -7.79 -7.12
C PRO A 16 -15.35 -7.19 -6.60
N LEU A 17 -16.08 -7.97 -5.76
CA LEU A 17 -17.42 -7.61 -5.27
C LEU A 17 -17.45 -7.14 -3.80
N GLY A 18 -16.29 -7.05 -3.14
CA GLY A 18 -16.18 -6.62 -1.74
C GLY A 18 -16.66 -7.64 -0.69
N ASN A 19 -17.06 -8.84 -1.11
CA ASN A 19 -17.55 -9.91 -0.25
C ASN A 19 -16.71 -11.19 -0.36
N GLY A 20 -15.44 -11.04 -0.74
CA GLY A 20 -14.50 -12.14 -0.96
C GLY A 20 -14.79 -12.94 -2.24
N LYS A 21 -15.59 -12.39 -3.17
CA LYS A 21 -15.89 -12.99 -4.48
C LYS A 21 -15.51 -12.06 -5.60
N THR A 22 -15.35 -12.61 -6.78
CA THR A 22 -15.12 -11.89 -8.03
C THR A 22 -16.21 -12.24 -9.06
N GLU A 23 -16.43 -11.35 -10.03
CA GLU A 23 -17.26 -11.54 -11.18
C GLU A 23 -16.44 -11.43 -12.46
N GLU A 24 -16.66 -12.34 -13.40
CA GLU A 24 -16.04 -12.32 -14.72
C GLU A 24 -17.06 -11.94 -15.78
N LYS A 25 -16.71 -10.98 -16.65
CA LYS A 25 -17.54 -10.58 -17.79
C LYS A 25 -16.70 -10.02 -18.92
N SER A 26 -17.25 -10.03 -20.16
CA SER A 26 -16.62 -9.35 -21.29
C SER A 26 -17.41 -8.09 -21.62
N ALA A 27 -16.73 -6.94 -21.73
CA ALA A 27 -17.36 -5.68 -22.10
C ALA A 27 -16.31 -4.66 -22.56
N ASP A 28 -16.77 -3.60 -23.24
CA ASP A 28 -16.04 -2.37 -23.45
C ASP A 28 -16.25 -1.45 -22.23
N VAL A 29 -15.23 -0.64 -21.89
CA VAL A 29 -15.27 0.31 -20.78
C VAL A 29 -14.86 1.70 -21.27
N LEU A 30 -15.75 2.68 -21.11
CA LEU A 30 -15.46 4.09 -21.40
C LEU A 30 -15.06 4.82 -20.13
N ILE A 31 -13.94 5.50 -20.18
CA ILE A 31 -13.44 6.39 -19.15
C ILE A 31 -13.62 7.83 -19.65
N VAL A 32 -14.26 8.67 -18.84
CA VAL A 32 -14.41 10.11 -19.07
C VAL A 32 -13.84 10.85 -17.87
N GLU A 33 -12.91 11.74 -18.12
CA GLU A 33 -12.14 12.41 -17.08
C GLU A 33 -11.43 11.38 -16.17
N ASP A 34 -11.79 11.34 -14.89
CA ASP A 34 -11.18 10.46 -13.89
C ASP A 34 -12.05 9.25 -13.50
N ARG A 35 -13.19 9.02 -14.23
CA ARG A 35 -14.19 8.03 -13.84
C ARG A 35 -14.59 7.08 -14.97
N ILE A 36 -15.02 5.90 -14.55
CA ILE A 36 -15.70 4.93 -15.43
C ILE A 36 -17.08 5.49 -15.78
N ALA A 37 -17.30 5.85 -17.03
CA ALA A 37 -18.54 6.47 -17.48
C ALA A 37 -19.56 5.45 -18.02
N GLU A 38 -19.09 4.42 -18.72
CA GLU A 38 -19.96 3.39 -19.32
C GLU A 38 -19.26 2.04 -19.35
N ILE A 39 -20.05 0.96 -19.17
CA ILE A 39 -19.63 -0.43 -19.34
C ILE A 39 -20.72 -1.10 -20.18
N ASN A 40 -20.37 -1.55 -21.39
CA ASN A 40 -21.34 -2.14 -22.31
C ASN A 40 -20.67 -3.16 -23.26
N ASN A 41 -21.45 -4.07 -23.85
CA ASN A 41 -20.91 -5.05 -24.81
C ASN A 41 -20.30 -4.42 -26.08
N SER A 42 -20.72 -3.20 -26.42
CA SER A 42 -20.16 -2.43 -27.51
C SER A 42 -20.41 -0.95 -27.26
N ILE A 43 -19.34 -0.14 -27.29
CA ILE A 43 -19.39 1.31 -27.15
C ILE A 43 -18.86 1.93 -28.45
N ASP A 44 -19.52 3.03 -28.89
CA ASP A 44 -19.12 3.75 -30.11
C ASP A 44 -17.75 4.42 -29.91
N GLU A 45 -16.83 4.12 -30.82
CA GLU A 45 -15.45 4.66 -30.80
C GLU A 45 -15.38 6.19 -30.91
N SER A 46 -16.42 6.82 -31.46
CA SER A 46 -16.50 8.28 -31.55
C SER A 46 -16.62 8.97 -30.19
N ASN A 47 -16.88 8.22 -29.12
CA ASN A 47 -16.94 8.73 -27.73
C ASN A 47 -15.57 8.91 -27.07
N ALA A 48 -14.49 8.48 -27.73
CA ALA A 48 -13.13 8.48 -27.14
C ALA A 48 -12.08 9.07 -28.09
N GLU A 49 -11.12 9.77 -27.50
CA GLU A 49 -9.92 10.24 -28.19
C GLU A 49 -8.81 9.19 -28.22
N LYS A 50 -8.85 8.24 -27.27
CA LYS A 50 -7.89 7.13 -27.18
C LYS A 50 -8.64 5.80 -27.10
N ILE A 51 -8.24 4.85 -27.93
CA ILE A 51 -8.75 3.48 -27.91
C ILE A 51 -7.62 2.54 -27.48
N ILE A 52 -7.88 1.68 -26.49
CA ILE A 52 -6.98 0.63 -26.03
C ILE A 52 -7.64 -0.71 -26.34
N ASP A 53 -7.01 -1.54 -27.17
CA ASP A 53 -7.47 -2.90 -27.44
C ASP A 53 -6.98 -3.83 -26.31
N ALA A 54 -7.93 -4.40 -25.58
CA ALA A 54 -7.71 -5.33 -24.48
C ALA A 54 -7.90 -6.80 -24.89
N THR A 55 -7.83 -7.12 -26.19
CA THR A 55 -7.82 -8.52 -26.66
C THR A 55 -6.66 -9.27 -26.00
N ASP A 56 -6.90 -10.47 -25.51
CA ASP A 56 -5.96 -11.30 -24.74
C ASP A 56 -5.45 -10.66 -23.44
N LYS A 57 -6.20 -9.71 -22.88
CA LYS A 57 -5.87 -9.07 -21.59
C LYS A 57 -7.04 -9.15 -20.62
N ILE A 58 -6.69 -9.23 -19.33
CA ILE A 58 -7.63 -9.08 -18.22
C ILE A 58 -7.63 -7.61 -17.79
N LEU A 59 -8.80 -6.98 -17.82
CA LEU A 59 -9.03 -5.69 -17.18
C LEU A 59 -9.49 -5.91 -15.75
N MET A 60 -8.76 -5.33 -14.80
CA MET A 60 -9.12 -5.37 -13.37
C MET A 60 -8.84 -4.02 -12.72
N PRO A 61 -9.39 -3.76 -11.51
CA PRO A 61 -9.01 -2.58 -10.75
C PRO A 61 -7.50 -2.56 -10.52
N GLY A 62 -6.91 -1.38 -10.50
CA GLY A 62 -5.53 -1.19 -10.07
C GLY A 62 -5.32 -1.70 -8.65
N LEU A 63 -4.14 -2.28 -8.41
CA LEU A 63 -3.78 -2.82 -7.10
C LEU A 63 -3.57 -1.68 -6.10
N VAL A 64 -3.99 -1.91 -4.85
CA VAL A 64 -3.92 -0.95 -3.75
C VAL A 64 -2.99 -1.49 -2.68
N ASN A 65 -1.85 -0.84 -2.51
CA ASN A 65 -0.85 -1.13 -1.49
C ASN A 65 -1.19 -0.33 -0.22
N THR A 66 -1.74 -0.99 0.80
CA THR A 66 -2.27 -0.30 1.99
C THR A 66 -1.23 0.07 3.04
N HIS A 67 0.03 -0.34 2.84
CA HIS A 67 1.14 0.01 3.73
C HIS A 67 2.48 -0.14 3.02
N THR A 68 3.27 0.93 3.00
CA THR A 68 4.65 0.91 2.52
C THR A 68 5.48 2.02 3.16
N HIS A 69 6.80 1.97 2.93
CA HIS A 69 7.80 3.01 3.15
C HIS A 69 8.50 3.24 1.82
N ILE A 70 7.82 3.96 0.89
CA ILE A 70 8.18 3.97 -0.53
C ILE A 70 9.61 4.45 -0.78
N SER A 71 10.08 5.44 -0.02
CA SER A 71 11.44 5.99 -0.17
C SER A 71 12.53 5.00 0.24
N MET A 72 12.21 3.96 1.04
CA MET A 72 13.11 2.85 1.35
C MET A 72 13.48 2.00 0.11
N SER A 73 12.92 2.31 -1.06
CA SER A 73 13.40 1.74 -2.33
C SER A 73 14.88 1.99 -2.58
N LEU A 74 15.44 3.08 -2.03
CA LEU A 74 16.90 3.33 -2.04
C LEU A 74 17.67 2.39 -1.12
N LEU A 75 17.05 1.85 -0.08
CA LEU A 75 17.65 1.00 0.94
C LEU A 75 17.51 -0.50 0.67
N ARG A 76 16.99 -0.87 -0.50
CA ARG A 76 16.79 -2.26 -0.92
C ARG A 76 18.07 -3.08 -0.82
N GLY A 77 18.03 -4.20 -0.08
CA GLY A 77 19.15 -5.13 0.07
C GLY A 77 20.33 -4.60 0.90
N ILE A 78 20.12 -3.56 1.71
CA ILE A 78 21.19 -3.04 2.60
C ILE A 78 21.44 -3.98 3.77
N ALA A 79 20.38 -4.63 4.29
CA ALA A 79 20.48 -5.53 5.42
C ALA A 79 19.45 -6.65 5.28
N ASP A 80 19.90 -7.89 5.22
CA ASP A 80 19.06 -9.07 5.08
C ASP A 80 19.41 -10.10 6.19
N ASP A 81 18.48 -11.02 6.45
CA ASP A 81 18.67 -12.16 7.37
C ASP A 81 18.98 -11.76 8.82
N LEU A 82 18.32 -10.71 9.34
CA LEU A 82 18.47 -10.16 10.68
C LEU A 82 17.13 -10.10 11.43
N GLU A 83 17.19 -10.16 12.76
CA GLU A 83 16.04 -9.86 13.61
C GLU A 83 15.65 -8.39 13.50
N LEU A 84 14.36 -8.05 13.65
CA LEU A 84 13.82 -6.71 13.46
C LEU A 84 14.57 -5.63 14.27
N ASP A 85 14.85 -5.89 15.56
CA ASP A 85 15.53 -4.91 16.43
C ASP A 85 16.97 -4.61 15.92
N THR A 86 17.73 -5.65 15.55
CA THR A 86 19.09 -5.50 14.98
C THR A 86 19.02 -4.82 13.62
N TRP A 87 18.08 -5.22 12.78
CA TRP A 87 17.86 -4.65 11.46
C TRP A 87 17.58 -3.15 11.53
N LEU A 88 16.69 -2.71 12.43
CA LEU A 88 16.38 -1.29 12.65
C LEU A 88 17.58 -0.52 13.23
N ASN A 89 18.08 -0.97 14.39
CA ASN A 89 19.05 -0.17 15.17
C ASN A 89 20.44 -0.10 14.53
N ASP A 90 20.92 -1.20 13.93
CA ASP A 90 22.30 -1.31 13.46
C ASP A 90 22.46 -0.98 11.96
N HIS A 91 21.34 -1.06 11.19
CA HIS A 91 21.42 -0.93 9.74
C HIS A 91 20.50 0.15 9.16
N ILE A 92 19.20 0.17 9.52
CA ILE A 92 18.24 1.07 8.87
C ILE A 92 18.32 2.48 9.45
N TRP A 93 18.14 2.67 10.76
CA TRP A 93 18.18 3.99 11.37
C TRP A 93 19.52 4.73 11.14
N PRO A 94 20.70 4.08 11.17
CA PRO A 94 21.94 4.73 10.78
C PRO A 94 22.00 5.22 9.33
N MET A 95 21.29 4.53 8.40
CA MET A 95 21.16 5.02 7.01
C MET A 95 20.11 6.13 6.91
N GLU A 96 19.00 6.02 7.63
CA GLU A 96 17.94 7.01 7.66
C GLU A 96 18.35 8.35 8.28
N ALA A 97 19.38 8.35 9.14
CA ALA A 97 19.97 9.59 9.68
C ALA A 97 20.51 10.51 8.57
N HIS A 98 20.85 9.96 7.40
CA HIS A 98 21.34 10.71 6.23
C HIS A 98 20.24 11.06 5.22
N LEU A 99 18.98 10.76 5.52
CA LEU A 99 17.88 11.09 4.63
C LEU A 99 17.75 12.61 4.45
N SER A 100 17.37 12.98 3.26
CA SER A 100 16.99 14.35 2.90
C SER A 100 15.70 14.33 2.09
N ARG A 101 15.09 15.50 1.94
CA ARG A 101 13.94 15.68 1.05
C ARG A 101 14.23 15.18 -0.37
N GLU A 102 15.43 15.45 -0.89
CA GLU A 102 15.83 15.00 -2.23
C GLU A 102 15.89 13.48 -2.32
N TYR A 103 16.52 12.82 -1.34
CA TYR A 103 16.61 11.35 -1.34
C TYR A 103 15.24 10.69 -1.18
N CYS A 104 14.36 11.23 -0.34
CA CYS A 104 12.99 10.73 -0.23
C CYS A 104 12.20 10.93 -1.53
N TYR A 105 12.36 12.05 -2.23
CA TYR A 105 11.76 12.26 -3.54
C TYR A 105 12.26 11.24 -4.58
N ILE A 106 13.58 11.03 -4.68
CA ILE A 106 14.18 10.09 -5.63
C ILE A 106 13.74 8.65 -5.31
N GLY A 107 13.79 8.25 -4.02
CA GLY A 107 13.34 6.94 -3.57
C GLY A 107 11.86 6.70 -3.86
N ALA A 108 11.02 7.72 -3.66
CA ALA A 108 9.60 7.65 -3.98
C ALA A 108 9.35 7.51 -5.49
N LEU A 109 10.08 8.22 -6.35
CA LEU A 109 9.99 8.02 -7.81
C LEU A 109 10.39 6.61 -8.22
N LEU A 110 11.48 6.06 -7.64
CA LEU A 110 11.94 4.70 -7.91
C LEU A 110 10.88 3.66 -7.51
N GLY A 111 10.36 3.76 -6.29
CA GLY A 111 9.31 2.84 -5.79
C GLY A 111 8.01 2.96 -6.58
N ALA A 112 7.58 4.20 -6.90
CA ALA A 112 6.38 4.44 -7.69
C ALA A 112 6.51 3.90 -9.13
N ALA A 113 7.68 4.02 -9.75
CA ALA A 113 7.94 3.43 -11.06
C ALA A 113 7.81 1.89 -11.03
N GLU A 114 8.33 1.23 -10.01
CA GLU A 114 8.18 -0.21 -9.79
C GLU A 114 6.72 -0.59 -9.55
N MET A 115 6.00 0.14 -8.69
CA MET A 115 4.57 -0.06 -8.42
C MET A 115 3.72 0.07 -9.68
N ILE A 116 3.92 1.11 -10.51
CA ILE A 116 3.18 1.26 -11.76
C ILE A 116 3.46 0.09 -12.69
N LYS A 117 4.72 -0.36 -12.78
CA LYS A 117 5.11 -1.49 -13.64
C LYS A 117 4.59 -2.84 -13.14
N SER A 118 4.22 -2.94 -11.87
CA SER A 118 3.57 -4.11 -11.28
C SER A 118 2.06 -3.93 -11.04
N GLY A 119 1.45 -2.83 -11.55
CA GLY A 119 0.00 -2.66 -11.56
C GLY A 119 -0.61 -2.00 -10.31
N THR A 120 0.22 -1.50 -9.41
CA THR A 120 -0.25 -0.71 -8.27
C THR A 120 -0.59 0.70 -8.74
N THR A 121 -1.81 1.16 -8.48
CA THR A 121 -2.28 2.52 -8.80
C THR A 121 -2.33 3.43 -7.58
N THR A 122 -2.46 2.83 -6.41
CA THR A 122 -2.63 3.52 -5.12
C THR A 122 -1.75 2.90 -4.07
N PHE A 123 -1.12 3.73 -3.23
CA PHE A 123 -0.40 3.26 -2.05
C PHE A 123 -0.63 4.14 -0.83
N SER A 124 -0.49 3.55 0.37
CA SER A 124 -0.42 4.28 1.64
C SER A 124 0.99 4.23 2.17
N ASP A 125 1.58 5.39 2.41
CA ASP A 125 2.98 5.56 2.82
C ASP A 125 3.09 6.18 4.22
N MET A 126 4.03 5.68 5.00
CA MET A 126 4.43 6.27 6.28
C MET A 126 5.95 6.44 6.27
N TYR A 127 6.43 7.68 6.18
CA TYR A 127 7.88 7.91 6.18
C TYR A 127 8.23 9.35 6.58
N PHE A 128 9.46 9.79 6.27
CA PHE A 128 9.98 11.12 6.53
C PHE A 128 9.99 11.97 5.25
N TYR A 129 10.15 13.30 5.38
CA TYR A 129 10.22 14.24 4.24
C TYR A 129 9.08 14.06 3.22
N MET A 130 7.86 13.91 3.74
CA MET A 130 6.68 13.54 2.94
C MET A 130 6.30 14.58 1.86
N ASP A 131 6.77 15.80 1.97
CA ASP A 131 6.65 16.81 0.90
C ASP A 131 7.44 16.44 -0.36
N GLY A 132 8.60 15.76 -0.19
CA GLY A 132 9.34 15.16 -1.30
C GLY A 132 8.59 13.99 -1.95
N VAL A 133 7.98 13.13 -1.12
CA VAL A 133 7.13 12.02 -1.60
C VAL A 133 5.90 12.56 -2.33
N ALA A 134 5.24 13.59 -1.78
CA ALA A 134 4.08 14.22 -2.42
C ALA A 134 4.43 14.79 -3.81
N GLN A 135 5.59 15.42 -3.96
CA GLN A 135 6.08 15.90 -5.25
C GLN A 135 6.28 14.75 -6.24
N ALA A 136 6.88 13.63 -5.83
CA ALA A 136 7.08 12.46 -6.67
C ALA A 136 5.73 11.86 -7.14
N VAL A 137 4.75 11.77 -6.24
CA VAL A 137 3.40 11.29 -6.54
C VAL A 137 2.68 12.18 -7.55
N GLU A 138 2.78 13.50 -7.38
CA GLU A 138 2.18 14.48 -8.31
C GLU A 138 2.77 14.32 -9.71
N GLU A 139 4.10 14.22 -9.81
CA GLU A 139 4.83 14.11 -11.07
C GLU A 139 4.56 12.80 -11.80
N ILE A 140 4.66 11.66 -11.11
CA ILE A 140 4.50 10.34 -11.72
C ILE A 140 3.04 10.00 -12.02
N GLY A 141 2.09 10.60 -11.32
CA GLY A 141 0.66 10.48 -11.59
C GLY A 141 -0.10 9.43 -10.79
N MET A 142 0.52 8.76 -9.83
CA MET A 142 -0.13 7.80 -8.93
C MET A 142 -1.07 8.47 -7.92
N ARG A 143 -1.87 7.66 -7.25
CA ARG A 143 -2.63 8.05 -6.06
C ARG A 143 -1.89 7.61 -4.80
N ALA A 144 -1.92 8.45 -3.75
CA ALA A 144 -1.29 8.12 -2.47
C ALA A 144 -2.07 8.65 -1.26
N VAL A 145 -1.97 7.90 -0.17
CA VAL A 145 -2.34 8.35 1.17
C VAL A 145 -1.03 8.49 1.96
N LEU A 146 -0.67 9.71 2.34
CA LEU A 146 0.62 10.03 2.91
C LEU A 146 0.51 10.30 4.40
N SER A 147 1.39 9.71 5.20
CA SER A 147 1.51 9.96 6.63
C SER A 147 2.97 10.17 7.03
N TYR A 148 3.21 11.15 7.89
CA TYR A 148 4.54 11.37 8.47
C TYR A 148 4.76 10.42 9.65
N GLY A 149 5.88 9.70 9.67
CA GLY A 149 6.22 8.72 10.71
C GLY A 149 6.60 9.40 12.02
N MET A 150 5.66 9.51 12.96
CA MET A 150 5.85 10.21 14.24
C MET A 150 6.45 9.29 15.29
N ILE A 151 7.61 9.71 15.87
CA ILE A 151 8.37 8.96 16.90
C ILE A 151 8.84 9.92 17.98
N ASP A 152 8.31 9.85 19.21
CA ASP A 152 8.73 10.76 20.29
C ASP A 152 9.50 10.11 21.45
N PHE A 153 9.40 8.79 21.65
CA PHE A 153 10.00 8.08 22.80
C PHE A 153 9.72 8.77 24.14
N GLY A 154 8.56 9.45 24.27
CA GLY A 154 8.19 10.19 25.48
C GLY A 154 8.88 11.55 25.65
N ILE A 155 9.64 12.04 24.67
CA ILE A 155 10.37 13.31 24.72
C ILE A 155 9.48 14.44 24.18
N GLU A 156 9.11 15.42 25.03
CA GLU A 156 8.18 16.49 24.69
C GLU A 156 8.65 17.35 23.51
N GLU A 157 9.91 17.76 23.47
CA GLU A 157 10.46 18.58 22.38
C GLU A 157 10.37 17.83 21.05
N LYS A 158 10.67 16.53 21.02
CA LYS A 158 10.55 15.69 19.86
C LYS A 158 9.09 15.59 19.43
N ARG A 159 8.17 15.32 20.36
CA ARG A 159 6.72 15.27 20.12
C ARG A 159 6.21 16.53 19.43
N GLU A 160 6.60 17.72 19.87
CA GLU A 160 6.18 18.98 19.25
C GLU A 160 6.68 19.11 17.81
N ASN A 161 7.90 18.67 17.52
CA ASN A 161 8.44 18.65 16.16
C ASN A 161 7.68 17.65 15.27
N GLU A 162 7.39 16.44 15.76
CA GLU A 162 6.61 15.43 15.02
C GLU A 162 5.21 15.96 14.65
N PHE A 163 4.52 16.62 15.57
CA PHE A 163 3.23 17.25 15.28
C PHE A 163 3.34 18.37 14.26
N LYS A 164 4.40 19.18 14.32
CA LYS A 164 4.63 20.27 13.36
C LYS A 164 4.77 19.73 11.95
N GLU A 165 5.55 18.65 11.76
CA GLU A 165 5.76 18.02 10.46
C GLU A 165 4.47 17.37 9.93
N ASN A 166 3.78 16.57 10.74
CA ASN A 166 2.54 15.90 10.28
C ASN A 166 1.39 16.91 10.01
N ILE A 167 1.22 17.92 10.85
CA ILE A 167 0.25 18.99 10.61
C ILE A 167 0.59 19.79 9.34
N SER A 168 1.88 20.02 9.07
CA SER A 168 2.33 20.66 7.83
C SER A 168 1.95 19.80 6.61
N LEU A 169 2.20 18.48 6.67
CA LEU A 169 1.79 17.54 5.64
C LEU A 169 0.28 17.63 5.37
N VAL A 170 -0.54 17.50 6.41
CA VAL A 170 -2.01 17.56 6.28
C VAL A 170 -2.47 18.88 5.66
N LYS A 171 -1.95 20.02 6.12
CA LYS A 171 -2.36 21.35 5.63
C LYS A 171 -1.96 21.61 4.18
N ASN A 172 -0.80 21.12 3.76
CA ASN A 172 -0.23 21.48 2.48
C ASN A 172 -0.55 20.47 1.37
N HIS A 173 -0.81 19.19 1.73
CA HIS A 173 -0.92 18.12 0.74
C HIS A 173 -2.25 17.37 0.75
N ASN A 174 -3.09 17.50 1.80
CA ASN A 174 -4.38 16.80 1.80
C ASN A 174 -5.30 17.35 0.67
N ASN A 175 -5.83 16.43 -0.14
CA ASN A 175 -6.64 16.68 -1.34
C ASN A 175 -5.93 17.48 -2.46
N THR A 176 -4.60 17.36 -2.57
CA THR A 176 -3.83 17.95 -3.68
C THR A 176 -3.69 16.99 -4.86
N ALA A 177 -2.98 17.40 -5.93
CA ALA A 177 -2.77 16.63 -7.15
C ALA A 177 -4.08 16.10 -7.77
N ASP A 178 -5.07 16.98 -7.98
CA ASP A 178 -6.41 16.63 -8.47
C ASP A 178 -7.15 15.59 -7.57
N GLY A 179 -6.94 15.65 -6.25
CA GLY A 179 -7.51 14.74 -5.26
C GLY A 179 -6.86 13.35 -5.24
N ARG A 180 -5.69 13.18 -5.87
CA ARG A 180 -4.93 11.93 -5.83
C ARG A 180 -4.12 11.77 -4.54
N ILE A 181 -3.72 12.85 -3.90
CA ILE A 181 -3.01 12.84 -2.63
C ILE A 181 -3.97 13.15 -1.50
N THR A 182 -4.09 12.24 -0.55
CA THR A 182 -4.73 12.45 0.75
C THR A 182 -3.74 12.17 1.86
N THR A 183 -4.08 12.49 3.11
CA THR A 183 -3.14 12.37 4.22
C THR A 183 -3.76 11.70 5.44
N MET A 184 -2.91 11.09 6.27
CA MET A 184 -3.24 10.56 7.59
C MET A 184 -2.23 11.04 8.63
N PHE A 185 -2.55 10.91 9.92
CA PHE A 185 -1.54 10.96 10.97
C PHE A 185 -0.84 9.61 11.06
N GLY A 186 0.49 9.61 11.22
CA GLY A 186 1.33 8.41 11.20
C GLY A 186 2.07 8.16 12.52
N PRO A 187 1.40 7.96 13.70
CA PRO A 187 2.13 7.49 14.87
C PRO A 187 2.77 6.13 14.53
N HIS A 188 4.10 6.04 14.63
CA HIS A 188 4.84 4.89 14.10
C HIS A 188 4.35 3.56 14.71
N SER A 189 4.41 3.45 16.03
CA SER A 189 3.97 2.26 16.77
C SER A 189 3.78 2.59 18.25
N ILE A 190 3.18 1.68 19.01
CA ILE A 190 2.99 1.88 20.48
C ILE A 190 4.29 1.87 21.29
N TYR A 191 5.37 1.26 20.77
CA TYR A 191 6.65 1.20 21.47
C TYR A 191 7.61 2.36 21.14
N THR A 192 7.30 3.14 20.13
CA THR A 192 8.08 4.34 19.74
C THR A 192 7.36 5.64 20.07
N THR A 193 6.10 5.57 20.50
CA THR A 193 5.26 6.74 20.80
C THR A 193 4.74 6.73 22.24
N SER A 194 4.61 7.93 22.82
CA SER A 194 4.01 8.09 24.14
C SER A 194 2.49 8.10 24.10
N SER A 195 1.85 7.84 25.26
CA SER A 195 0.38 7.97 25.43
C SER A 195 -0.09 9.38 25.03
N GLU A 196 0.66 10.40 25.44
CA GLU A 196 0.34 11.81 25.16
C GLU A 196 0.40 12.11 23.64
N LEU A 197 1.34 11.49 22.90
CA LEU A 197 1.38 11.59 21.46
C LEU A 197 0.13 10.96 20.86
N LEU A 198 -0.18 9.71 21.22
CA LEU A 198 -1.31 8.95 20.70
C LEU A 198 -2.65 9.67 20.94
N GLU A 199 -2.92 10.11 22.17
CA GLU A 199 -4.14 10.87 22.52
C GLU A 199 -4.27 12.17 21.72
N ARG A 200 -3.15 12.87 21.51
CA ARG A 200 -3.16 14.10 20.72
C ARG A 200 -3.33 13.81 19.23
N VAL A 201 -2.76 12.73 18.71
CA VAL A 201 -2.97 12.26 17.33
C VAL A 201 -4.46 12.08 17.08
N ARG A 202 -5.20 11.38 17.95
CA ARG A 202 -6.66 11.21 17.78
C ARG A 202 -7.38 12.56 17.68
N LYS A 203 -7.08 13.49 18.60
CA LYS A 203 -7.69 14.83 18.61
C LYS A 203 -7.40 15.64 17.34
N GLU A 204 -6.15 15.60 16.85
CA GLU A 204 -5.80 16.32 15.64
C GLU A 204 -6.35 15.63 14.38
N ALA A 205 -6.39 14.29 14.33
CA ALA A 205 -7.00 13.54 13.23
C ALA A 205 -8.49 13.86 13.11
N ASP A 206 -9.24 13.88 14.22
CA ASP A 206 -10.65 14.28 14.27
C ASP A 206 -10.85 15.72 13.79
N LYS A 207 -9.99 16.64 14.24
CA LYS A 207 -10.05 18.06 13.90
C LYS A 207 -9.82 18.31 12.40
N TYR A 208 -8.88 17.59 11.80
CA TYR A 208 -8.57 17.70 10.37
C TYR A 208 -9.41 16.76 9.49
N GLN A 209 -10.21 15.87 10.10
CA GLN A 209 -11.02 14.86 9.41
C GLN A 209 -10.16 13.95 8.50
N VAL A 210 -9.03 13.49 9.02
CA VAL A 210 -8.13 12.54 8.38
C VAL A 210 -7.96 11.30 9.26
N GLY A 211 -7.54 10.18 8.67
CA GLY A 211 -7.33 8.94 9.40
C GLY A 211 -6.00 8.84 10.15
N ILE A 212 -5.75 7.67 10.70
CA ILE A 212 -4.52 7.29 11.41
C ILE A 212 -3.94 6.04 10.77
N HIS A 213 -2.64 6.03 10.51
CA HIS A 213 -1.87 4.90 10.02
C HIS A 213 -0.84 4.52 11.09
N ILE A 214 -0.79 3.25 11.53
CA ILE A 214 0.03 2.80 12.67
C ILE A 214 0.46 1.34 12.51
N HIS A 215 1.69 0.98 12.92
CA HIS A 215 2.12 -0.43 13.03
C HIS A 215 1.56 -1.04 14.32
N MET A 216 0.97 -2.23 14.22
CA MET A 216 0.26 -2.87 15.33
C MET A 216 0.49 -4.39 15.35
N ASN A 217 0.83 -4.90 16.52
CA ASN A 217 0.90 -6.35 16.79
C ASN A 217 1.83 -7.09 15.82
N GLU A 218 2.93 -6.47 15.39
CA GLU A 218 3.85 -7.06 14.43
C GLU A 218 4.64 -8.21 15.04
N THR A 219 5.21 -8.02 16.23
CA THR A 219 6.08 -9.01 16.87
C THR A 219 5.57 -9.44 18.24
N MET A 220 5.95 -10.65 18.68
CA MET A 220 5.66 -11.10 20.04
C MET A 220 6.37 -10.24 21.09
N LYS A 221 7.51 -9.64 20.75
CA LYS A 221 8.21 -8.69 21.62
C LYS A 221 7.34 -7.46 21.91
N GLU A 222 6.74 -6.85 20.88
CA GLU A 222 5.79 -5.73 21.02
C GLU A 222 4.66 -6.08 21.99
N ILE A 223 4.07 -7.28 21.87
CA ILE A 223 3.01 -7.74 22.76
C ILE A 223 3.51 -7.81 24.21
N ASN A 224 4.69 -8.38 24.45
CA ASN A 224 5.25 -8.55 25.77
C ASN A 224 5.64 -7.20 26.40
N ASP A 225 6.28 -6.33 25.64
CA ASP A 225 6.66 -4.99 26.08
C ASP A 225 5.43 -4.14 26.41
N CYS A 226 4.36 -4.23 25.60
CA CYS A 226 3.10 -3.56 25.87
C CYS A 226 2.49 -4.03 27.19
N LYS A 227 2.44 -5.35 27.45
CA LYS A 227 1.93 -5.90 28.70
C LYS A 227 2.74 -5.45 29.91
N GLU A 228 4.06 -5.42 29.79
CA GLU A 228 4.96 -4.99 30.89
C GLU A 228 4.74 -3.51 31.24
N ASN A 229 4.63 -2.65 30.22
CA ASN A 229 4.56 -1.20 30.39
C ASN A 229 3.15 -0.65 30.60
N HIS A 230 2.08 -1.38 30.20
CA HIS A 230 0.69 -0.91 30.19
C HIS A 230 -0.26 -1.84 30.95
N GLN A 231 0.05 -2.19 32.21
CA GLN A 231 -0.83 -2.91 33.14
C GLN A 231 -1.37 -4.25 32.60
N ASN A 232 -0.50 -5.03 31.92
CA ASN A 232 -0.82 -6.31 31.28
C ASN A 232 -1.80 -6.22 30.10
N LYS A 233 -1.97 -5.05 29.48
CA LYS A 233 -2.79 -4.86 28.28
C LYS A 233 -2.04 -5.25 27.03
N ARG A 234 -2.79 -5.74 26.05
CA ARG A 234 -2.31 -5.96 24.70
C ARG A 234 -2.45 -4.67 23.87
N PRO A 235 -1.78 -4.54 22.72
CA PRO A 235 -1.74 -3.29 21.96
C PRO A 235 -3.10 -2.69 21.62
N PHE A 236 -4.05 -3.45 21.09
CA PHE A 236 -5.40 -2.92 20.80
C PHE A 236 -6.20 -2.61 22.06
N GLU A 237 -6.03 -3.36 23.16
CA GLU A 237 -6.67 -3.05 24.45
C GLU A 237 -6.11 -1.74 25.03
N TYR A 238 -4.82 -1.46 24.82
CA TYR A 238 -4.20 -0.21 25.25
C TYR A 238 -4.71 0.98 24.42
N LEU A 239 -4.81 0.85 23.09
CA LEU A 239 -5.38 1.91 22.24
C LEU A 239 -6.87 2.16 22.52
N ASP A 240 -7.64 1.11 22.86
CA ASP A 240 -9.04 1.25 23.29
C ASP A 240 -9.16 2.08 24.58
N GLU A 241 -8.33 1.81 25.58
CA GLU A 241 -8.30 2.60 26.82
C GLU A 241 -7.98 4.07 26.60
N LEU A 242 -7.06 4.36 25.64
CA LEU A 242 -6.71 5.73 25.25
C LEU A 242 -7.78 6.40 24.37
N GLY A 243 -8.81 5.66 23.95
CA GLY A 243 -9.88 6.17 23.07
C GLY A 243 -9.38 6.47 21.65
N ILE A 244 -8.38 5.73 21.16
CA ILE A 244 -7.75 5.95 19.85
C ILE A 244 -8.53 5.25 18.74
N LEU A 245 -9.10 4.05 19.00
CA LEU A 245 -9.70 3.19 18.00
C LEU A 245 -10.86 3.85 17.26
N GLY A 246 -10.93 3.63 15.96
CA GLY A 246 -11.96 4.16 15.06
C GLY A 246 -11.90 3.55 13.66
N SER A 247 -12.96 3.78 12.87
CA SER A 247 -13.08 3.25 11.50
C SER A 247 -12.15 3.91 10.48
N ASP A 248 -11.45 4.94 10.89
CA ASP A 248 -10.46 5.70 10.12
C ASP A 248 -9.01 5.28 10.40
N ILE A 249 -8.83 4.13 11.09
CA ILE A 249 -7.49 3.58 11.38
C ILE A 249 -7.13 2.51 10.36
N VAL A 250 -5.89 2.59 9.84
CA VAL A 250 -5.18 1.53 9.13
C VAL A 250 -4.08 1.00 10.02
N ALA A 251 -4.26 -0.22 10.52
CA ALA A 251 -3.30 -0.93 11.37
C ALA A 251 -2.46 -1.88 10.50
N ALA A 252 -1.16 -1.59 10.35
CA ALA A 252 -0.23 -2.43 9.60
C ALA A 252 0.16 -3.67 10.41
N HIS A 253 0.40 -4.79 9.71
CA HIS A 253 0.80 -6.12 10.18
C HIS A 253 -0.30 -6.97 10.82
N GLY A 254 -0.74 -6.68 12.05
CA GLY A 254 -1.76 -7.45 12.75
C GLY A 254 -1.41 -8.95 12.87
N VAL A 255 -0.14 -9.29 13.20
CA VAL A 255 0.35 -10.67 13.22
C VAL A 255 -0.10 -11.41 14.48
N TRP A 256 0.16 -10.82 15.64
CA TRP A 256 -0.07 -11.46 16.94
C TRP A 256 -1.36 -10.97 17.60
N LEU A 257 -2.50 -11.25 16.97
CA LEU A 257 -3.83 -10.90 17.49
C LEU A 257 -4.40 -12.05 18.32
N ASP A 258 -5.08 -11.71 19.43
CA ASP A 258 -5.99 -12.63 20.13
C ASP A 258 -7.45 -12.30 19.84
N GLN A 259 -8.38 -13.13 20.34
CA GLN A 259 -9.81 -12.96 20.06
C GLN A 259 -10.36 -11.62 20.56
N ASN A 260 -9.90 -11.13 21.72
CA ASN A 260 -10.36 -9.85 22.25
C ASN A 260 -9.95 -8.69 21.33
N GLU A 261 -8.72 -8.72 20.81
CA GLU A 261 -8.24 -7.72 19.88
C GLU A 261 -8.96 -7.80 18.51
N ILE A 262 -9.27 -9.00 18.03
CA ILE A 262 -10.08 -9.18 16.82
C ILE A 262 -11.50 -8.62 17.02
N ASP A 263 -12.10 -8.82 18.19
CA ASP A 263 -13.40 -8.26 18.53
C ASP A 263 -13.34 -6.71 18.59
N LEU A 264 -12.27 -6.12 19.13
CA LEU A 264 -12.05 -4.67 19.12
C LEU A 264 -11.91 -4.14 17.69
N ILE A 265 -11.05 -4.75 16.87
CA ILE A 265 -10.85 -4.42 15.46
C ILE A 265 -12.19 -4.39 14.72
N LYS A 266 -13.00 -5.42 14.90
CA LYS A 266 -14.32 -5.52 14.29
C LYS A 266 -15.29 -4.45 14.81
N ASN A 267 -15.37 -4.25 16.14
CA ASN A 267 -16.33 -3.34 16.75
C ASN A 267 -16.07 -1.87 16.39
N TYR A 268 -14.81 -1.49 16.25
CA TYR A 268 -14.38 -0.15 15.85
C TYR A 268 -14.21 -0.01 14.34
N ASP A 269 -14.42 -1.10 13.55
CA ASP A 269 -14.21 -1.14 12.10
C ASP A 269 -12.79 -0.71 11.68
N VAL A 270 -11.78 -1.07 12.50
CA VAL A 270 -10.37 -0.81 12.18
C VAL A 270 -9.99 -1.62 10.94
N LYS A 271 -9.23 -1.00 10.02
CA LYS A 271 -8.73 -1.67 8.81
C LYS A 271 -7.36 -2.28 9.08
N VAL A 272 -7.13 -3.48 8.59
CA VAL A 272 -5.84 -4.18 8.76
C VAL A 272 -5.11 -4.21 7.43
N SER A 273 -3.85 -3.78 7.40
CA SER A 273 -2.95 -3.99 6.27
C SER A 273 -2.08 -5.21 6.53
N HIS A 274 -2.31 -6.28 5.78
CA HIS A 274 -1.51 -7.50 5.86
C HIS A 274 -0.29 -7.40 4.95
N ASN A 275 0.91 -7.61 5.51
CA ASN A 275 2.21 -7.46 4.83
C ASN A 275 2.95 -8.81 4.81
N PRO A 276 2.49 -9.82 4.03
CA PRO A 276 2.96 -11.20 4.17
C PRO A 276 4.45 -11.37 3.88
N CYS A 277 4.99 -10.71 2.85
CA CYS A 277 6.40 -10.84 2.50
C CYS A 277 7.31 -10.30 3.60
N SER A 278 7.04 -9.10 4.11
CA SER A 278 7.79 -8.50 5.22
C SER A 278 7.69 -9.35 6.48
N ASN A 279 6.47 -9.77 6.86
CA ASN A 279 6.26 -10.61 8.05
C ASN A 279 7.02 -11.94 7.98
N MET A 280 7.15 -12.53 6.78
CA MET A 280 7.95 -13.75 6.57
C MET A 280 9.45 -13.47 6.59
N LYS A 281 9.89 -12.40 5.91
CA LYS A 281 11.32 -12.07 5.81
C LYS A 281 11.91 -11.72 7.18
N LEU A 282 11.19 -10.94 7.99
CA LEU A 282 11.60 -10.56 9.35
C LEU A 282 11.23 -11.62 10.40
N ALA A 283 10.64 -12.76 9.97
CA ALA A 283 10.16 -13.82 10.85
C ALA A 283 9.20 -13.31 11.95
N SER A 284 8.45 -12.24 11.69
CA SER A 284 7.46 -11.67 12.61
C SER A 284 6.32 -12.65 12.88
N GLY A 285 5.91 -13.47 11.90
CA GLY A 285 4.88 -14.49 12.04
C GLY A 285 3.83 -14.48 10.92
N ALA A 286 2.70 -15.16 11.15
CA ALA A 286 1.57 -15.21 10.20
C ALA A 286 0.33 -14.58 10.80
N SER A 287 -0.14 -13.47 10.23
CA SER A 287 -1.40 -12.82 10.63
C SER A 287 -2.59 -13.77 10.43
N PRO A 288 -3.59 -13.78 11.34
CA PRO A 288 -4.76 -14.67 11.24
C PRO A 288 -5.80 -14.14 10.24
N ILE A 289 -5.40 -13.84 8.99
CA ILE A 289 -6.27 -13.19 8.00
C ILE A 289 -7.53 -14.00 7.67
N GLY A 290 -7.46 -15.34 7.71
CA GLY A 290 -8.62 -16.19 7.49
C GLY A 290 -9.69 -15.99 8.56
N GLU A 291 -9.29 -15.74 9.81
CA GLU A 291 -10.20 -15.43 10.90
C GLU A 291 -10.75 -14.02 10.77
N LEU A 292 -9.90 -13.01 10.53
CA LEU A 292 -10.31 -11.63 10.30
C LEU A 292 -11.35 -11.53 9.18
N LEU A 293 -11.08 -12.11 8.00
CA LEU A 293 -12.01 -12.13 6.87
C LEU A 293 -13.33 -12.83 7.20
N SER A 294 -13.28 -13.97 7.93
CA SER A 294 -14.49 -14.71 8.31
C SER A 294 -15.40 -13.93 9.26
N GLN A 295 -14.82 -13.01 10.03
CA GLN A 295 -15.55 -12.10 10.94
C GLN A 295 -15.98 -10.79 10.27
N GLY A 296 -15.67 -10.59 8.98
CA GLY A 296 -16.04 -9.42 8.20
C GLY A 296 -15.13 -8.20 8.41
N VAL A 297 -13.93 -8.40 8.98
CA VAL A 297 -12.93 -7.34 9.09
C VAL A 297 -12.40 -6.98 7.70
N CYS A 298 -12.26 -5.68 7.42
CA CYS A 298 -11.64 -5.19 6.21
C CYS A 298 -10.12 -5.39 6.29
N VAL A 299 -9.61 -6.33 5.48
CA VAL A 299 -8.18 -6.61 5.36
C VAL A 299 -7.72 -6.22 3.97
N GLY A 300 -6.76 -5.29 3.87
CA GLY A 300 -6.01 -4.96 2.66
C GLY A 300 -4.67 -5.68 2.62
N LEU A 301 -3.92 -5.50 1.52
CA LEU A 301 -2.54 -5.96 1.38
C LEU A 301 -1.59 -4.79 1.31
N GLY A 302 -0.41 -4.92 1.92
CA GLY A 302 0.68 -3.97 1.85
C GLY A 302 2.01 -4.68 1.60
N THR A 303 2.94 -3.99 0.96
CA THR A 303 4.28 -4.52 0.70
C THR A 303 5.23 -4.28 1.86
N ASP A 304 4.92 -3.31 2.73
CA ASP A 304 5.90 -2.72 3.62
C ASP A 304 7.05 -2.04 2.84
N GLY A 305 8.18 -1.67 3.46
CA GLY A 305 9.31 -1.06 2.80
C GLY A 305 10.12 -2.05 1.94
N ALA A 306 10.74 -1.55 0.85
CA ALA A 306 11.62 -2.38 0.02
C ALA A 306 12.90 -2.84 0.75
N SER A 307 13.19 -2.36 1.93
CA SER A 307 14.26 -2.86 2.79
C SER A 307 13.86 -4.09 3.59
N SER A 308 12.56 -4.23 3.95
CA SER A 308 12.01 -5.40 4.67
C SER A 308 11.35 -6.45 3.76
N ASN A 309 11.10 -6.10 2.48
CA ASN A 309 10.46 -6.98 1.49
C ASN A 309 11.34 -7.28 0.27
N ASN A 310 12.18 -6.35 -0.15
CA ASN A 310 13.00 -6.32 -1.36
C ASN A 310 12.25 -6.00 -2.66
N ASN A 311 10.93 -6.09 -2.76
CA ASN A 311 10.18 -5.60 -3.91
C ASN A 311 8.87 -4.89 -3.47
N LEU A 312 8.20 -4.25 -4.43
CA LEU A 312 6.91 -3.57 -4.24
C LEU A 312 5.85 -4.17 -5.19
N ASP A 313 5.96 -5.48 -5.49
CA ASP A 313 5.08 -6.21 -6.39
C ASP A 313 3.89 -6.83 -5.63
N MET A 314 2.72 -6.24 -5.78
CA MET A 314 1.49 -6.70 -5.15
C MET A 314 1.02 -8.09 -5.64
N PHE A 315 1.50 -8.60 -6.78
CA PHE A 315 1.24 -9.99 -7.18
C PHE A 315 1.97 -10.98 -6.28
N ASP A 316 3.19 -10.66 -5.85
CA ASP A 316 3.90 -11.46 -4.86
C ASP A 316 3.16 -11.43 -3.52
N GLU A 317 2.71 -10.25 -3.06
CA GLU A 317 1.91 -10.14 -1.84
C GLU A 317 0.65 -10.99 -1.90
N MET A 318 -0.10 -10.94 -3.01
CA MET A 318 -1.28 -11.79 -3.20
C MET A 318 -0.95 -13.28 -3.08
N LYS A 319 0.10 -13.72 -3.75
CA LYS A 319 0.54 -15.13 -3.74
C LYS A 319 0.94 -15.57 -2.33
N PHE A 320 1.76 -14.77 -1.67
CA PHE A 320 2.25 -15.12 -0.33
C PHE A 320 1.15 -15.02 0.74
N ALA A 321 0.24 -14.06 0.67
CA ALA A 321 -0.94 -14.02 1.54
C ALA A 321 -1.76 -15.33 1.46
N ALA A 322 -2.03 -15.78 0.22
CA ALA A 322 -2.77 -17.02 0.00
C ALA A 322 -2.02 -18.27 0.53
N LEU A 323 -0.73 -18.37 0.24
CA LEU A 323 0.06 -19.57 0.59
C LEU A 323 0.39 -19.62 2.07
N LEU A 324 0.81 -18.50 2.67
CA LEU A 324 1.16 -18.41 4.09
C LEU A 324 -0.04 -18.79 4.97
N GLN A 325 -1.23 -18.25 4.67
CA GLN A 325 -2.43 -18.59 5.43
C GLN A 325 -2.78 -20.07 5.37
N LYS A 326 -2.64 -20.69 4.18
CA LYS A 326 -2.92 -22.12 4.02
C LYS A 326 -1.95 -23.02 4.80
N VAL A 327 -0.65 -22.68 4.76
CA VAL A 327 0.37 -23.52 5.44
C VAL A 327 0.35 -23.31 6.94
N SER A 328 0.15 -22.08 7.44
CA SER A 328 0.12 -21.80 8.88
C SER A 328 -1.09 -22.43 9.59
N THR A 329 -2.23 -22.52 8.89
CA THR A 329 -3.48 -23.08 9.44
C THR A 329 -3.72 -24.52 9.05
N LEU A 330 -2.92 -25.12 8.16
CA LEU A 330 -3.12 -26.43 7.54
C LEU A 330 -4.52 -26.57 6.86
N ASN A 331 -5.06 -25.45 6.39
CA ASN A 331 -6.37 -25.38 5.75
C ASN A 331 -6.28 -24.75 4.35
N PRO A 332 -6.41 -25.54 3.25
CA PRO A 332 -6.28 -25.04 1.90
C PRO A 332 -7.47 -24.16 1.43
N LYS A 333 -8.53 -24.04 2.23
CA LYS A 333 -9.75 -23.30 1.88
C LYS A 333 -9.77 -21.85 2.36
N LEU A 334 -8.80 -21.44 3.16
CA LEU A 334 -8.66 -20.06 3.65
C LEU A 334 -7.83 -19.21 2.69
N ALA A 335 -8.06 -17.92 2.69
CA ALA A 335 -7.43 -16.96 1.77
C ALA A 335 -7.47 -17.48 0.33
N THR A 336 -8.67 -17.67 -0.19
CA THR A 336 -8.91 -18.07 -1.57
C THR A 336 -8.40 -17.01 -2.54
N ALA A 337 -8.22 -17.37 -3.81
CA ALA A 337 -7.75 -16.41 -4.81
C ALA A 337 -8.69 -15.19 -4.91
N ASP A 338 -10.01 -15.40 -4.88
CA ASP A 338 -10.98 -14.31 -4.91
C ASP A 338 -10.91 -13.40 -3.67
N GLU A 339 -10.77 -13.97 -2.47
CA GLU A 339 -10.59 -13.20 -1.24
C GLU A 339 -9.33 -12.33 -1.31
N VAL A 340 -8.22 -12.89 -1.78
CA VAL A 340 -6.94 -12.18 -1.89
C VAL A 340 -6.98 -11.07 -2.95
N ILE A 341 -7.66 -11.28 -4.09
CA ILE A 341 -7.91 -10.22 -5.07
C ILE A 341 -8.73 -9.08 -4.44
N ASN A 342 -9.78 -9.42 -3.67
CA ASN A 342 -10.53 -8.39 -2.94
C ASN A 342 -9.62 -7.62 -1.96
N MET A 343 -8.70 -8.29 -1.24
CA MET A 343 -7.73 -7.62 -0.35
C MET A 343 -6.84 -6.63 -1.11
N ALA A 344 -6.34 -7.02 -2.29
CA ALA A 344 -5.44 -6.22 -3.11
C ALA A 344 -6.13 -5.09 -3.88
N THR A 345 -7.48 -5.03 -3.89
CA THR A 345 -8.26 -4.09 -4.71
C THR A 345 -9.36 -3.42 -3.90
N TYR A 346 -10.54 -4.04 -3.82
CA TYR A 346 -11.75 -3.47 -3.17
C TYR A 346 -11.52 -3.13 -1.70
N ASN A 347 -11.00 -4.09 -0.93
CA ASN A 347 -10.73 -3.87 0.50
C ASN A 347 -9.64 -2.83 0.71
N GLY A 348 -8.58 -2.86 -0.11
CA GLY A 348 -7.51 -1.85 -0.05
C GLY A 348 -8.05 -0.44 -0.30
N ALA A 349 -8.87 -0.26 -1.33
CA ALA A 349 -9.52 1.02 -1.62
C ALA A 349 -10.47 1.46 -0.48
N ASN A 350 -11.25 0.52 0.07
CA ASN A 350 -12.12 0.78 1.21
C ASN A 350 -11.32 1.16 2.48
N ALA A 351 -10.20 0.47 2.75
CA ALA A 351 -9.35 0.76 3.89
C ALA A 351 -8.76 2.18 3.85
N LEU A 352 -8.49 2.68 2.65
CA LEU A 352 -7.95 4.01 2.42
C LEU A 352 -9.01 5.09 2.11
N GLY A 353 -10.30 4.72 2.15
CA GLY A 353 -11.41 5.65 1.89
C GLY A 353 -11.47 6.15 0.44
N ILE A 354 -11.03 5.34 -0.53
CA ILE A 354 -10.93 5.71 -1.95
C ILE A 354 -12.09 5.12 -2.73
N ASP A 355 -12.75 5.94 -3.55
CA ASP A 355 -13.88 5.54 -4.42
C ASP A 355 -13.38 4.80 -5.68
N ALA A 356 -12.61 3.72 -5.48
CA ALA A 356 -12.00 2.85 -6.49
C ALA A 356 -12.10 1.37 -6.07
N GLY A 357 -11.31 0.50 -6.68
CA GLY A 357 -11.13 -0.90 -6.28
C GLY A 357 -12.19 -1.85 -6.86
N SER A 358 -13.13 -1.35 -7.66
CA SER A 358 -14.08 -2.14 -8.46
C SER A 358 -14.31 -1.50 -9.83
N ILE A 359 -14.79 -2.29 -10.81
CA ILE A 359 -15.13 -1.80 -12.16
C ILE A 359 -16.65 -1.60 -12.23
N GLU A 360 -17.07 -0.40 -11.84
CA GLU A 360 -18.45 0.04 -11.79
C GLU A 360 -18.58 1.46 -12.34
N VAL A 361 -19.69 1.77 -13.00
CA VAL A 361 -19.97 3.12 -13.50
C VAL A 361 -19.98 4.11 -12.32
N GLY A 362 -19.27 5.21 -12.49
CA GLY A 362 -19.09 6.28 -11.48
C GLY A 362 -17.87 6.13 -10.59
N LYS A 363 -17.25 4.95 -10.50
CA LYS A 363 -15.99 4.74 -9.74
C LYS A 363 -14.82 5.44 -10.42
N LYS A 364 -13.77 5.75 -9.64
CA LYS A 364 -12.49 6.24 -10.16
C LYS A 364 -11.89 5.23 -11.15
N ALA A 365 -11.35 5.74 -12.23
CA ALA A 365 -10.70 4.93 -13.26
C ALA A 365 -9.23 4.66 -12.88
N ASP A 366 -9.04 3.87 -11.83
CA ASP A 366 -7.77 3.30 -11.42
C ASP A 366 -7.79 1.82 -11.83
N LEU A 367 -7.18 1.50 -12.98
CA LEU A 367 -7.36 0.23 -13.70
C LEU A 367 -6.03 -0.29 -14.23
N ILE A 368 -5.93 -1.61 -14.40
CA ILE A 368 -4.81 -2.27 -15.07
C ILE A 368 -5.27 -3.28 -16.12
N LEU A 369 -4.44 -3.44 -17.14
CA LEU A 369 -4.55 -4.52 -18.13
C LEU A 369 -3.41 -5.50 -17.92
N VAL A 370 -3.77 -6.76 -17.66
CA VAL A 370 -2.83 -7.87 -17.44
C VAL A 370 -2.81 -8.74 -18.69
N ASP A 371 -1.63 -8.89 -19.31
CA ASP A 371 -1.42 -9.72 -20.49
C ASP A 371 -1.56 -11.21 -20.13
N THR A 372 -2.43 -11.91 -20.86
CA THR A 372 -2.65 -13.35 -20.71
C THR A 372 -1.88 -14.19 -21.72
N ASN A 373 -1.28 -13.55 -22.73
CA ASN A 373 -0.52 -14.21 -23.78
C ASN A 373 0.94 -14.41 -23.36
N ALA A 374 1.15 -14.96 -22.17
CA ALA A 374 2.46 -15.26 -21.60
C ALA A 374 2.54 -16.72 -21.15
N PRO A 375 3.73 -17.36 -21.14
CA PRO A 375 3.88 -18.78 -20.76
C PRO A 375 3.36 -19.11 -19.37
N ASN A 376 3.54 -18.22 -18.39
CA ASN A 376 3.06 -18.38 -17.02
C ASN A 376 1.54 -18.17 -16.87
N MET A 377 0.87 -17.56 -17.85
CA MET A 377 -0.58 -17.34 -17.88
C MET A 377 -1.31 -18.35 -18.78
N THR A 378 -0.59 -19.17 -19.56
CA THR A 378 -1.17 -20.11 -20.51
C THR A 378 -1.07 -21.56 -20.00
N PRO A 379 -2.16 -22.38 -20.06
CA PRO A 379 -3.49 -22.01 -20.55
C PRO A 379 -4.31 -21.21 -19.54
N MET A 380 -5.11 -20.25 -20.01
CA MET A 380 -6.14 -19.65 -19.19
C MET A 380 -7.24 -20.67 -18.97
N SER A 381 -7.38 -21.16 -17.75
CA SER A 381 -8.50 -22.02 -17.34
C SER A 381 -9.71 -21.19 -16.96
N ASN A 382 -10.79 -21.85 -16.56
CA ASN A 382 -12.07 -21.19 -16.18
C ASN A 382 -11.98 -20.40 -14.85
N ALA A 383 -10.80 -20.17 -14.29
CA ALA A 383 -10.59 -19.45 -13.03
C ALA A 383 -9.50 -18.39 -13.20
N ILE A 384 -9.87 -17.22 -13.70
CA ILE A 384 -8.97 -16.07 -13.91
C ILE A 384 -8.27 -15.71 -12.60
N SER A 385 -9.01 -15.62 -11.49
CA SER A 385 -8.48 -15.29 -10.16
C SER A 385 -7.31 -16.20 -9.75
N SER A 386 -7.41 -17.51 -10.03
CA SER A 386 -6.36 -18.48 -9.70
C SER A 386 -5.05 -18.18 -10.44
N ASN A 387 -5.12 -17.88 -11.73
CA ASN A 387 -3.93 -17.56 -12.52
C ASN A 387 -3.32 -16.22 -12.08
N LEU A 388 -4.14 -15.22 -11.78
CA LEU A 388 -3.66 -13.93 -11.28
C LEU A 388 -2.93 -14.06 -9.93
N VAL A 389 -3.44 -14.87 -9.00
CA VAL A 389 -2.85 -15.00 -7.66
C VAL A 389 -1.66 -15.94 -7.64
N TYR A 390 -1.73 -17.08 -8.34
CA TYR A 390 -0.70 -18.13 -8.19
C TYR A 390 0.33 -18.17 -9.31
N SER A 391 0.05 -17.57 -10.47
CA SER A 391 0.90 -17.68 -11.66
C SER A 391 1.41 -16.35 -12.19
N ALA A 392 0.60 -15.28 -12.13
CA ALA A 392 1.01 -13.96 -12.58
C ALA A 392 2.09 -13.34 -11.67
N ASN A 393 2.76 -12.35 -12.21
CA ASN A 393 3.65 -11.42 -11.50
C ASN A 393 3.58 -10.04 -12.16
N GLY A 394 4.21 -9.04 -11.57
CA GLY A 394 4.15 -7.67 -12.09
C GLY A 394 4.60 -7.49 -13.54
N SER A 395 5.39 -8.42 -14.10
CA SER A 395 5.79 -8.34 -15.51
C SER A 395 4.66 -8.62 -16.50
N ASN A 396 3.55 -9.22 -16.04
CA ASN A 396 2.36 -9.44 -16.87
C ASN A 396 1.48 -8.18 -17.02
N VAL A 397 1.71 -7.13 -16.25
CA VAL A 397 0.95 -5.87 -16.38
C VAL A 397 1.39 -5.13 -17.64
N ASP A 398 0.51 -4.96 -18.59
CA ASP A 398 0.78 -4.27 -19.86
C ASP A 398 0.52 -2.76 -19.75
N THR A 399 -0.61 -2.39 -19.14
CA THR A 399 -1.09 -1.01 -19.05
C THR A 399 -1.56 -0.69 -17.64
N THR A 400 -1.21 0.50 -17.14
CA THR A 400 -1.64 1.02 -15.84
C THR A 400 -2.28 2.39 -16.03
N ILE A 401 -3.51 2.54 -15.54
CA ILE A 401 -4.32 3.75 -15.59
C ILE A 401 -4.62 4.19 -14.16
N CYS A 402 -4.35 5.43 -13.83
CA CYS A 402 -4.68 6.01 -12.53
C CYS A 402 -5.38 7.36 -12.73
N ASN A 403 -6.49 7.57 -12.04
CA ASN A 403 -7.30 8.79 -12.14
C ASN A 403 -7.66 9.13 -13.60
N GLY A 404 -7.98 8.11 -14.42
CA GLY A 404 -8.31 8.25 -15.82
C GLY A 404 -7.13 8.60 -16.75
N LYS A 405 -5.90 8.60 -16.24
CA LYS A 405 -4.67 8.87 -17.03
C LYS A 405 -3.85 7.59 -17.21
N VAL A 406 -3.38 7.33 -18.43
CA VAL A 406 -2.49 6.20 -18.71
C VAL A 406 -1.08 6.55 -18.22
N LEU A 407 -0.61 5.85 -17.19
CA LEU A 407 0.72 6.03 -16.61
C LEU A 407 1.75 5.13 -17.28
N MET A 408 1.32 3.93 -17.72
CA MET A 408 2.14 2.96 -18.44
C MET A 408 1.31 2.30 -19.53
N GLU A 409 1.90 2.08 -20.70
CA GLU A 409 1.32 1.32 -21.82
C GLU A 409 2.41 0.51 -22.50
N GLY A 410 2.14 -0.77 -22.82
CA GLY A 410 3.15 -1.68 -23.37
C GLY A 410 4.40 -1.76 -22.48
N ARG A 411 4.24 -1.70 -21.17
CA ARG A 411 5.30 -1.71 -20.14
C ARG A 411 6.26 -0.51 -20.18
N LYS A 412 5.90 0.56 -20.89
CA LYS A 412 6.67 1.80 -20.96
C LYS A 412 5.98 2.88 -20.11
N LEU A 413 6.68 3.47 -19.15
CA LEU A 413 6.22 4.63 -18.40
C LEU A 413 6.05 5.84 -19.33
N LEU A 414 4.94 6.57 -19.17
CA LEU A 414 4.58 7.70 -20.04
C LEU A 414 4.71 9.06 -19.35
N THR A 415 4.79 9.09 -18.04
CA THR A 415 4.78 10.34 -17.24
C THR A 415 6.17 10.79 -16.81
N VAL A 416 7.14 9.86 -16.76
CA VAL A 416 8.51 10.10 -16.28
C VAL A 416 9.54 9.37 -17.15
N ASP A 417 10.80 9.80 -17.07
CA ASP A 417 11.93 9.10 -17.69
C ASP A 417 12.51 8.04 -16.73
N GLU A 418 12.20 6.77 -16.98
CA GLU A 418 12.68 5.64 -16.18
C GLU A 418 14.21 5.59 -16.09
N SER A 419 14.93 5.90 -17.16
CA SER A 419 16.39 5.86 -17.17
C SER A 419 17.02 6.95 -16.30
N HIS A 420 16.39 8.11 -16.23
CA HIS A 420 16.78 9.19 -15.34
C HIS A 420 16.56 8.79 -13.87
N ILE A 421 15.39 8.24 -13.53
CA ILE A 421 15.09 7.76 -12.17
C ILE A 421 16.14 6.74 -11.69
N LEU A 422 16.46 5.74 -12.54
CA LEU A 422 17.45 4.73 -12.21
C LEU A 422 18.86 5.30 -11.99
N SER A 423 19.23 6.32 -12.77
CA SER A 423 20.53 7.01 -12.62
C SER A 423 20.59 7.77 -11.30
N GLU A 424 19.56 8.57 -10.99
CA GLU A 424 19.50 9.37 -9.77
C GLU A 424 19.42 8.50 -8.52
N ALA A 425 18.69 7.38 -8.54
CA ALA A 425 18.65 6.44 -7.42
C ALA A 425 20.04 5.82 -7.13
N LYS A 426 20.80 5.47 -8.16
CA LYS A 426 22.17 4.97 -8.00
C LYS A 426 23.10 6.04 -7.42
N ARG A 427 22.97 7.30 -7.83
CA ARG A 427 23.71 8.42 -7.27
C ARG A 427 23.35 8.61 -5.79
N ALA A 428 22.08 8.73 -5.47
CA ALA A 428 21.58 8.99 -4.13
C ALA A 428 22.09 7.94 -3.11
N ILE A 429 21.97 6.64 -3.42
CA ILE A 429 22.44 5.60 -2.50
C ILE A 429 23.95 5.57 -2.36
N ALA A 430 24.71 5.93 -3.40
CA ALA A 430 26.18 6.04 -3.29
C ALA A 430 26.58 7.17 -2.34
N GLU A 431 25.98 8.36 -2.48
CA GLU A 431 26.20 9.51 -1.60
C GLU A 431 25.81 9.21 -0.14
N MET A 432 24.66 8.57 0.10
CA MET A 432 24.25 8.17 1.46
C MET A 432 25.24 7.20 2.12
N LYS A 433 25.82 6.26 1.36
CA LYS A 433 26.84 5.34 1.88
C LYS A 433 28.13 6.05 2.23
N GLU A 434 28.58 7.01 1.39
CA GLU A 434 29.77 7.83 1.67
C GLU A 434 29.57 8.68 2.93
N LEU A 435 28.39 9.27 3.15
CA LEU A 435 28.04 10.01 4.36
C LEU A 435 28.14 9.12 5.62
N ARG A 436 27.56 7.91 5.56
CA ARG A 436 27.62 6.95 6.67
C ARG A 436 29.05 6.50 6.98
N GLU A 437 29.89 6.26 5.95
CA GLU A 437 31.26 5.85 6.12
C GLU A 437 32.11 6.99 6.77
N ALA A 438 31.87 8.24 6.36
CA ALA A 438 32.54 9.41 6.94
C ALA A 438 32.22 9.60 8.42
N GLU A 439 30.95 9.40 8.86
CA GLU A 439 30.59 9.45 10.29
C GLU A 439 31.25 8.32 11.11
N ALA A 440 31.41 7.13 10.52
CA ALA A 440 32.03 6.00 11.23
C ALA A 440 33.55 6.16 11.46
N GLU A 441 34.21 7.10 10.74
CA GLU A 441 35.63 7.43 10.88
C GLU A 441 35.90 8.57 11.90
N GLU A 442 34.86 9.33 12.31
CA GLU A 442 34.92 10.38 13.34
C GLU A 442 34.64 9.82 14.75
#